data_6e8628a314b12996e439756bf9897acc
#
_entry.id   6e8628a314b12996e439756bf9897acc
#
_cell.length_a   1.000
_cell.length_b   1.000
_cell.length_c   1.000
_cell.angle_alpha   90.00
_cell.angle_beta   90.00
_cell.angle_gamma   90.00
#
_symmetry.space_group_name_H-M   'P 1'
#
loop_
_entity.id
_entity.type
_entity.pdbx_description
1 polymer ?
#
loop_
_entity_poly.entity_id
_entity_poly.type
_entity_poly.pdbx_seq_one_letter_code
_entity_poly.pdbx_strand_id
1 'polypeptide(L)'
;MLATEFKNVHVASVPGNHGRTTRKPRAKLRARTNFDWLLAKMLERHYATDKRVTFQIPEAADCLVRIYDTNHLLTHGDQTSGGGGIGGIYPPIMRMRARKAQRYLATGQSFDTLWLGHWHQYLPSPGMIVNGSLKGLDEYAYINNFGYEQPQQALALVVPEKGITLQAPVFCMDRKKEGW
;
A
#
# COMPACT_ATOMS: atom_id res chain seq x y z
N MET A 1 -5.71 -14.31 -14.01
CA MET A 1 -4.54 -13.60 -14.53
C MET A 1 -3.28 -13.91 -13.73
N LEU A 2 -3.00 -13.32 -12.55
CA LEU A 2 -1.75 -13.64 -11.83
C LEU A 2 -1.60 -15.14 -11.53
N ALA A 3 -2.65 -15.83 -11.15
CA ALA A 3 -2.63 -17.27 -10.87
C ALA A 3 -2.43 -18.16 -12.13
N THR A 4 -2.42 -17.61 -13.33
CA THR A 4 -2.00 -18.35 -14.56
C THR A 4 -0.50 -18.28 -14.76
N GLU A 5 0.15 -17.21 -14.30
CA GLU A 5 1.58 -16.95 -14.51
C GLU A 5 2.44 -17.39 -13.30
N PHE A 6 1.87 -17.35 -12.09
CA PHE A 6 2.58 -17.65 -10.85
C PHE A 6 2.06 -18.92 -10.18
N LYS A 7 2.98 -19.70 -9.61
CA LYS A 7 2.65 -20.93 -8.89
C LYS A 7 1.77 -20.67 -7.67
N ASN A 8 2.04 -19.57 -6.94
CA ASN A 8 1.27 -19.14 -5.79
C ASN A 8 1.07 -17.62 -5.85
N VAL A 9 -0.08 -17.15 -5.41
CA VAL A 9 -0.43 -15.73 -5.29
C VAL A 9 -0.89 -15.47 -3.87
N HIS A 10 -0.23 -14.56 -3.16
CA HIS A 10 -0.65 -14.11 -1.84
C HIS A 10 -1.16 -12.66 -1.93
N VAL A 11 -2.39 -12.43 -1.51
CA VAL A 11 -3.04 -11.12 -1.55
C VAL A 11 -3.17 -10.58 -0.13
N ALA A 12 -2.39 -9.57 0.21
CA ALA A 12 -2.53 -8.83 1.45
C ALA A 12 -3.28 -7.52 1.20
N SER A 13 -4.25 -7.19 2.05
CA SER A 13 -5.10 -6.01 1.85
C SER A 13 -5.26 -5.21 3.14
N VAL A 14 -5.24 -3.89 3.00
CA VAL A 14 -5.54 -2.92 4.06
C VAL A 14 -6.56 -1.90 3.58
N PRO A 15 -7.47 -1.42 4.45
CA PRO A 15 -8.52 -0.48 4.06
C PRO A 15 -7.94 0.93 3.84
N GLY A 16 -8.29 1.55 2.72
CA GLY A 16 -8.00 2.94 2.40
C GLY A 16 -9.01 3.93 2.99
N ASN A 17 -8.80 5.21 2.73
CA ASN A 17 -9.70 6.27 3.20
C ASN A 17 -10.87 6.53 2.23
N HIS A 18 -10.75 6.14 0.97
CA HIS A 18 -11.83 6.34 -0.03
C HIS A 18 -12.91 5.27 0.05
N GLY A 19 -12.58 4.04 0.43
CA GLY A 19 -13.55 2.95 0.58
C GLY A 19 -14.46 3.05 1.82
N ARG A 20 -14.27 4.04 2.71
CA ARG A 20 -15.06 4.17 3.92
C ARG A 20 -16.55 4.46 3.64
N THR A 21 -17.43 3.85 4.42
CA THR A 21 -18.88 4.11 4.38
C THR A 21 -19.32 5.26 5.28
N THR A 22 -18.37 5.88 6.00
CA THR A 22 -18.64 6.94 6.97
C THR A 22 -18.06 8.28 6.52
N ARG A 23 -18.72 9.39 6.85
CA ARG A 23 -18.28 10.74 6.47
C ARG A 23 -16.87 11.08 7.01
N LYS A 24 -16.55 10.61 8.22
CA LYS A 24 -15.22 10.80 8.84
C LYS A 24 -14.58 9.44 9.13
N PRO A 25 -13.25 9.32 9.09
CA PRO A 25 -12.56 8.10 9.50
C PRO A 25 -12.95 7.71 10.93
N ARG A 26 -13.25 6.44 11.15
CA ARG A 26 -13.49 5.88 12.48
C ARG A 26 -12.22 5.20 12.99
N ALA A 27 -11.93 5.37 14.28
CA ALA A 27 -10.82 4.67 14.92
C ALA A 27 -11.16 3.18 15.16
N LYS A 28 -12.42 2.89 15.55
CA LYS A 28 -12.91 1.52 15.78
C LYS A 28 -13.64 0.99 14.55
N LEU A 29 -13.51 -0.31 14.29
CA LEU A 29 -14.18 -1.03 13.20
C LEU A 29 -13.90 -0.45 11.82
N ARG A 30 -12.73 0.16 11.62
CA ARG A 30 -12.34 0.81 10.37
C ARG A 30 -12.46 -0.11 9.15
N ALA A 31 -12.02 -1.36 9.27
CA ALA A 31 -12.12 -2.34 8.21
C ALA A 31 -13.58 -2.69 7.89
N ARG A 32 -14.38 -3.02 8.89
CA ARG A 32 -15.78 -3.44 8.72
C ARG A 32 -16.70 -2.37 8.17
N THR A 33 -16.31 -1.10 8.20
CA THR A 33 -17.03 0.04 7.62
C THR A 33 -16.33 0.57 6.37
N ASN A 34 -15.76 -0.35 5.55
CA ASN A 34 -14.94 0.01 4.41
C ASN A 34 -15.16 -0.96 3.24
N PHE A 35 -15.47 -0.41 2.06
CA PHE A 35 -15.69 -1.18 0.84
C PHE A 35 -14.43 -1.86 0.32
N ASP A 36 -13.22 -1.32 0.57
CA ASP A 36 -11.96 -1.96 0.16
C ASP A 36 -11.81 -3.30 0.89
N TRP A 37 -12.12 -3.31 2.20
CA TRP A 37 -12.11 -4.53 2.99
C TRP A 37 -13.17 -5.53 2.52
N LEU A 38 -14.39 -5.05 2.25
CA LEU A 38 -15.48 -5.89 1.71
C LEU A 38 -15.09 -6.51 0.38
N LEU A 39 -14.53 -5.71 -0.55
CA LEU A 39 -14.06 -6.20 -1.84
C LEU A 39 -13.00 -7.31 -1.67
N ALA A 40 -12.02 -7.09 -0.78
CA ALA A 40 -11.00 -8.10 -0.50
C ALA A 40 -11.62 -9.41 0.03
N LYS A 41 -12.63 -9.32 0.91
CA LYS A 41 -13.37 -10.49 1.41
C LYS A 41 -14.21 -11.18 0.33
N MET A 42 -14.77 -10.43 -0.60
CA MET A 42 -15.48 -11.01 -1.75
C MET A 42 -14.52 -11.76 -2.68
N LEU A 43 -13.34 -11.21 -2.94
CA LEU A 43 -12.29 -11.88 -3.72
C LEU A 43 -11.78 -13.14 -2.99
N GLU A 44 -11.53 -13.09 -1.70
CA GLU A 44 -11.17 -14.26 -0.90
C GLU A 44 -12.20 -15.38 -1.07
N ARG A 45 -13.48 -15.04 -0.99
CA ARG A 45 -14.57 -16.00 -1.20
C ARG A 45 -14.63 -16.52 -2.64
N HIS A 46 -14.42 -15.66 -3.62
CA HIS A 46 -14.40 -16.05 -5.04
C HIS A 46 -13.30 -17.07 -5.35
N TYR A 47 -12.12 -16.90 -4.75
CA TYR A 47 -10.97 -17.80 -4.94
C TYR A 47 -10.89 -18.93 -3.90
N ALA A 48 -11.90 -19.16 -3.08
CA ALA A 48 -11.84 -20.12 -1.97
C ALA A 48 -11.50 -21.56 -2.41
N THR A 49 -11.79 -21.94 -3.65
CA THR A 49 -11.49 -23.27 -4.22
C THR A 49 -10.10 -23.36 -4.87
N ASP A 50 -9.47 -22.23 -5.21
CA ASP A 50 -8.11 -22.21 -5.79
C ASP A 50 -7.07 -22.08 -4.69
N LYS A 51 -6.49 -23.21 -4.27
CA LYS A 51 -5.48 -23.28 -3.19
C LYS A 51 -4.18 -22.52 -3.48
N ARG A 52 -3.97 -22.10 -4.74
CA ARG A 52 -2.79 -21.31 -5.12
C ARG A 52 -2.96 -19.83 -4.72
N VAL A 53 -4.18 -19.38 -4.49
CA VAL A 53 -4.48 -18.00 -4.14
C VAL A 53 -4.83 -17.93 -2.66
N THR A 54 -4.04 -17.20 -1.90
CA THR A 54 -4.24 -17.00 -0.46
C THR A 54 -4.45 -15.54 -0.12
N PHE A 55 -5.21 -15.27 0.94
CA PHE A 55 -5.52 -13.90 1.34
C PHE A 55 -5.12 -13.63 2.79
N GLN A 56 -4.64 -12.42 3.04
CA GLN A 56 -4.41 -11.88 4.39
C GLN A 56 -5.12 -10.53 4.50
N ILE A 57 -6.30 -10.53 5.14
CA ILE A 57 -7.22 -9.38 5.20
C ILE A 57 -7.55 -9.09 6.66
N PRO A 58 -6.67 -8.39 7.40
CA PRO A 58 -6.89 -8.09 8.81
C PRO A 58 -8.05 -7.09 9.00
N GLU A 59 -8.68 -7.13 10.17
CA GLU A 59 -9.63 -6.10 10.60
C GLU A 59 -8.92 -4.86 11.19
N ALA A 60 -7.71 -4.59 10.74
CA ALA A 60 -6.84 -3.53 11.21
C ALA A 60 -6.49 -2.57 10.07
N ALA A 61 -5.86 -1.45 10.43
CA ALA A 61 -5.35 -0.49 9.46
C ALA A 61 -4.01 -0.92 8.84
N ASP A 62 -3.35 -1.90 9.43
CA ASP A 62 -2.04 -2.40 9.04
C ASP A 62 -2.08 -3.91 8.82
N CYS A 63 -1.25 -4.40 7.90
CA CYS A 63 -1.06 -5.82 7.62
C CYS A 63 0.43 -6.13 7.62
N LEU A 64 0.89 -7.01 8.50
CA LEU A 64 2.27 -7.48 8.52
C LEU A 64 2.38 -8.77 7.71
N VAL A 65 3.14 -8.73 6.63
CA VAL A 65 3.34 -9.85 5.72
C VAL A 65 4.78 -10.32 5.80
N ARG A 66 4.99 -11.61 5.99
CA ARG A 66 6.31 -12.21 5.92
C ARG A 66 6.57 -12.76 4.52
N ILE A 67 7.67 -12.36 3.91
CA ILE A 67 8.15 -12.87 2.62
C ILE A 67 9.57 -13.40 2.87
N TYR A 68 9.73 -14.71 2.82
CA TYR A 68 10.96 -15.40 3.23
C TYR A 68 11.37 -15.02 4.67
N ASP A 69 12.50 -14.37 4.82
CA ASP A 69 13.10 -13.93 6.09
C ASP A 69 12.81 -12.45 6.42
N THR A 70 12.13 -11.72 5.55
CA THR A 70 11.81 -10.30 5.71
C THR A 70 10.33 -10.06 6.03
N ASN A 71 10.08 -9.05 6.83
CA ASN A 71 8.76 -8.62 7.24
C ASN A 71 8.39 -7.30 6.56
N HIS A 72 7.25 -7.29 5.91
CA HIS A 72 6.72 -6.15 5.17
C HIS A 72 5.45 -5.65 5.84
N LEU A 73 5.46 -4.40 6.32
CA LEU A 73 4.29 -3.78 6.91
C LEU A 73 3.54 -2.97 5.86
N LEU A 74 2.31 -3.38 5.56
CA LEU A 74 1.41 -2.67 4.68
C LEU A 74 0.51 -1.74 5.50
N THR A 75 0.33 -0.51 5.03
CA THR A 75 -0.62 0.47 5.58
C THR A 75 -1.12 1.37 4.46
N HIS A 76 -2.32 1.96 4.58
CA HIS A 76 -2.78 2.88 3.54
C HIS A 76 -1.97 4.20 3.53
N GLY A 77 -1.68 4.78 4.70
CA GLY A 77 -0.89 6.02 4.80
C GLY A 77 -1.69 7.25 5.27
N ASP A 78 -3.02 7.20 5.29
CA ASP A 78 -3.90 8.31 5.73
C ASP A 78 -3.90 8.57 7.25
N GLN A 79 -3.10 7.81 7.98
CA GLN A 79 -2.90 7.99 9.43
C GLN A 79 -1.91 9.11 9.75
N THR A 80 -1.32 9.72 8.74
CA THR A 80 -0.44 10.87 8.87
C THR A 80 -0.83 11.94 7.86
N SER A 81 -0.60 13.18 8.22
CA SER A 81 -0.89 14.36 7.39
C SER A 81 0.34 15.25 7.32
N GLY A 82 0.33 16.19 6.40
CA GLY A 82 1.42 17.12 6.14
C GLY A 82 2.11 16.77 4.82
N GLY A 83 3.05 17.58 4.36
CA GLY A 83 3.73 17.40 3.08
C GLY A 83 3.93 18.71 2.31
N GLY A 84 3.38 19.82 2.83
CA GLY A 84 3.55 21.15 2.23
C GLY A 84 4.81 21.91 2.65
N GLY A 85 5.66 21.31 3.51
CA GLY A 85 6.90 21.93 3.96
C GLY A 85 8.14 21.44 3.20
N ILE A 86 9.32 21.90 3.62
CA ILE A 86 10.62 21.44 3.11
C ILE A 86 10.72 19.92 3.27
N GLY A 87 11.08 19.22 2.20
CA GLY A 87 11.14 17.75 2.15
C GLY A 87 9.83 17.05 1.75
N GLY A 88 8.76 17.80 1.46
CA GLY A 88 7.50 17.28 0.92
C GLY A 88 6.89 16.20 1.82
N ILE A 89 6.47 15.09 1.21
CA ILE A 89 5.82 13.96 1.89
C ILE A 89 6.78 13.09 2.72
N TYR A 90 8.07 13.19 2.52
CA TYR A 90 9.06 12.31 3.14
C TYR A 90 9.11 12.43 4.67
N PRO A 91 9.23 13.63 5.29
CA PRO A 91 9.32 13.75 6.74
C PRO A 91 8.10 13.21 7.51
N PRO A 92 6.83 13.49 7.12
CA PRO A 92 5.69 12.91 7.82
C PRO A 92 5.64 11.38 7.71
N ILE A 93 6.01 10.81 6.56
CA ILE A 93 6.03 9.36 6.39
C ILE A 93 7.14 8.73 7.24
N MET A 94 8.32 9.32 7.29
CA MET A 94 9.41 8.83 8.15
C MET A 94 9.05 8.86 9.64
N ARG A 95 8.37 9.91 10.11
CA ARG A 95 7.85 9.95 11.48
C ARG A 95 6.80 8.86 11.74
N MET A 96 5.91 8.60 10.78
CA MET A 96 4.95 7.50 10.89
C MET A 96 5.66 6.15 10.95
N ARG A 97 6.65 5.90 10.07
CA ARG A 97 7.45 4.68 10.07
C ARG A 97 8.13 4.44 11.42
N ALA A 98 8.78 5.46 11.99
CA ALA A 98 9.43 5.36 13.28
C ALA A 98 8.45 5.00 14.42
N ARG A 99 7.27 5.65 14.46
CA ARG A 99 6.24 5.36 15.45
C ARG A 99 5.65 3.96 15.29
N LYS A 100 5.46 3.49 14.06
CA LYS A 100 5.02 2.11 13.79
C LYS A 100 6.09 1.11 14.21
N ALA A 101 7.36 1.34 13.88
CA ALA A 101 8.46 0.46 14.30
C ALA A 101 8.54 0.33 15.83
N GLN A 102 8.47 1.44 16.55
CA GLN A 102 8.43 1.43 18.01
C GLN A 102 7.25 0.63 18.58
N ARG A 103 6.05 0.80 17.99
CA ARG A 103 4.84 0.09 18.40
C ARG A 103 4.95 -1.42 18.16
N TYR A 104 5.46 -1.83 17.01
CA TYR A 104 5.66 -3.25 16.70
C TYR A 104 6.71 -3.89 17.60
N LEU A 105 7.83 -3.21 17.84
CA LEU A 105 8.86 -3.69 18.76
C LEU A 105 8.32 -3.89 20.18
N ALA A 106 7.44 -3.02 20.65
CA ALA A 106 6.80 -3.17 21.97
C ALA A 106 5.91 -4.43 22.10
N THR A 107 5.52 -5.02 20.98
CA THR A 107 4.75 -6.28 20.92
C THR A 107 5.61 -7.49 20.50
N GLY A 108 6.93 -7.35 20.49
CA GLY A 108 7.85 -8.41 20.09
C GLY A 108 7.88 -8.67 18.57
N GLN A 109 7.40 -7.74 17.76
CA GLN A 109 7.39 -7.82 16.31
C GLN A 109 8.28 -6.74 15.70
N SER A 110 8.71 -6.95 14.46
CA SER A 110 9.44 -5.95 13.69
C SER A 110 9.06 -6.02 12.21
N PHE A 111 9.37 -4.98 11.46
CA PHE A 111 9.28 -4.99 10.02
C PHE A 111 10.51 -4.33 9.38
N ASP A 112 10.91 -4.83 8.23
CA ASP A 112 12.05 -4.35 7.47
C ASP A 112 11.61 -3.22 6.53
N THR A 113 10.47 -3.41 5.85
CA THR A 113 9.96 -2.45 4.85
C THR A 113 8.53 -2.04 5.16
N LEU A 114 8.28 -0.73 5.13
CA LEU A 114 6.94 -0.14 5.16
C LEU A 114 6.44 0.09 3.74
N TRP A 115 5.27 -0.44 3.41
CA TRP A 115 4.57 -0.20 2.15
C TRP A 115 3.33 0.64 2.41
N LEU A 116 3.15 1.71 1.63
CA LEU A 116 1.99 2.58 1.78
C LEU A 116 1.59 3.21 0.44
N GLY A 117 0.32 3.62 0.34
CA GLY A 117 -0.24 4.41 -0.75
C GLY A 117 -0.61 5.81 -0.27
N HIS A 118 -1.81 6.27 -0.61
CA HIS A 118 -2.43 7.53 -0.18
C HIS A 118 -1.82 8.81 -0.77
N TRP A 119 -0.54 8.85 -0.97
CA TRP A 119 0.20 10.05 -1.36
C TRP A 119 0.24 10.30 -2.86
N HIS A 120 -0.26 9.34 -3.65
CA HIS A 120 -0.30 9.40 -5.12
C HIS A 120 1.06 9.65 -5.77
N GLN A 121 2.14 9.24 -5.12
CA GLN A 121 3.50 9.39 -5.61
C GLN A 121 4.28 8.10 -5.40
N TYR A 122 5.02 7.66 -6.42
CA TYR A 122 5.94 6.54 -6.28
C TYR A 122 7.26 7.05 -5.68
N LEU A 123 7.56 6.59 -4.48
CA LEU A 123 8.78 6.96 -3.76
C LEU A 123 9.44 5.70 -3.17
N PRO A 124 10.37 5.07 -3.92
CA PRO A 124 11.19 3.99 -3.38
C PRO A 124 12.29 4.56 -2.49
N SER A 125 12.47 3.97 -1.32
CA SER A 125 13.51 4.34 -0.37
C SER A 125 13.91 3.13 0.47
N PRO A 126 15.14 3.07 1.01
CA PRO A 126 15.53 1.99 1.90
C PRO A 126 14.55 1.82 3.07
N GLY A 127 13.97 0.62 3.19
CA GLY A 127 13.01 0.28 4.23
C GLY A 127 11.63 0.94 4.11
N MET A 128 11.34 1.60 2.97
CA MET A 128 10.04 2.22 2.73
C MET A 128 9.72 2.31 1.22
N ILE A 129 8.50 1.96 0.85
CA ILE A 129 8.00 2.12 -0.52
C ILE A 129 6.65 2.82 -0.46
N VAL A 130 6.56 4.00 -1.04
CA VAL A 130 5.29 4.67 -1.31
C VAL A 130 4.83 4.27 -2.71
N ASN A 131 3.62 3.78 -2.81
CA ASN A 131 3.04 3.33 -4.06
C ASN A 131 2.42 4.49 -4.83
N GLY A 132 2.59 4.50 -6.15
CA GLY A 132 1.98 5.46 -7.05
C GLY A 132 0.46 5.29 -7.18
N SER A 133 -0.17 6.17 -7.93
CA SER A 133 -1.59 6.13 -8.24
C SER A 133 -1.85 5.37 -9.53
N LEU A 134 -2.95 4.60 -9.57
CA LEU A 134 -3.43 3.96 -10.80
C LEU A 134 -4.18 4.91 -11.73
N LYS A 135 -4.72 6.01 -11.19
CA LYS A 135 -5.61 6.91 -11.93
C LYS A 135 -4.92 8.13 -12.55
N GLY A 136 -3.61 8.32 -12.26
CA GLY A 136 -2.89 9.48 -12.73
C GLY A 136 -3.40 10.82 -12.15
N LEU A 137 -3.25 11.89 -12.92
CA LEU A 137 -3.72 13.22 -12.55
C LEU A 137 -5.25 13.30 -12.70
N ASP A 138 -5.92 13.77 -11.66
CA ASP A 138 -7.35 13.97 -11.62
C ASP A 138 -7.70 15.37 -11.06
N GLU A 139 -8.97 15.70 -11.02
CA GLU A 139 -9.46 16.99 -10.49
C GLU A 139 -8.96 17.26 -9.06
N TYR A 140 -8.88 16.22 -8.22
CA TYR A 140 -8.36 16.35 -6.86
C TYR A 140 -6.86 16.67 -6.86
N ALA A 141 -6.09 15.99 -7.68
CA ALA A 141 -4.66 16.23 -7.81
C ALA A 141 -4.38 17.63 -8.39
N TYR A 142 -5.19 18.05 -9.37
CA TYR A 142 -5.09 19.36 -9.99
C TYR A 142 -5.39 20.49 -8.98
N ILE A 143 -6.51 20.44 -8.25
CA ILE A 143 -6.88 21.50 -7.28
C ILE A 143 -5.91 21.56 -6.09
N ASN A 144 -5.27 20.45 -5.74
CA ASN A 144 -4.27 20.40 -4.68
C ASN A 144 -2.85 20.61 -5.17
N ASN A 145 -2.69 20.97 -6.45
CA ASN A 145 -1.40 21.29 -7.08
C ASN A 145 -0.36 20.16 -6.95
N PHE A 146 -0.81 18.91 -7.17
CA PHE A 146 0.10 17.77 -7.21
C PHE A 146 0.94 17.82 -8.50
N GLY A 147 2.19 17.40 -8.38
CA GLY A 147 3.02 17.18 -9.58
C GLY A 147 2.44 16.05 -10.44
N TYR A 148 2.66 16.15 -11.75
CA TYR A 148 2.30 15.06 -12.66
C TYR A 148 3.10 13.80 -12.33
N GLU A 149 2.41 12.68 -12.19
CA GLU A 149 2.99 11.35 -12.12
C GLU A 149 2.20 10.40 -13.02
N GLN A 150 2.90 9.72 -13.91
CA GLN A 150 2.29 8.71 -14.77
C GLN A 150 1.70 7.58 -13.92
N PRO A 151 0.48 7.08 -14.24
CA PRO A 151 -0.12 5.96 -13.51
C PRO A 151 0.82 4.78 -13.38
N GLN A 152 1.16 4.41 -12.15
CA GLN A 152 2.15 3.39 -11.88
C GLN A 152 1.93 2.70 -10.54
N GLN A 153 2.47 1.50 -10.43
CA GLN A 153 2.48 0.72 -9.20
C GLN A 153 3.89 0.26 -8.85
N ALA A 154 4.17 0.17 -7.56
CA ALA A 154 5.44 -0.33 -7.07
C ALA A 154 5.59 -1.83 -7.32
N LEU A 155 6.72 -2.23 -7.87
CA LEU A 155 7.19 -3.61 -7.95
C LEU A 155 8.46 -3.76 -7.12
N ALA A 156 8.57 -4.85 -6.37
CA ALA A 156 9.84 -5.24 -5.76
C ALA A 156 10.07 -6.75 -5.92
N LEU A 157 11.32 -7.12 -6.12
CA LEU A 157 11.76 -8.51 -6.05
C LEU A 157 12.42 -8.75 -4.70
N VAL A 158 11.91 -9.74 -3.98
CA VAL A 158 12.45 -10.18 -2.69
C VAL A 158 13.17 -11.51 -2.89
N VAL A 159 14.42 -11.58 -2.46
CA VAL A 159 15.25 -12.79 -2.56
C VAL A 159 15.55 -13.28 -1.15
N PRO A 160 15.46 -14.62 -0.91
CA PRO A 160 15.85 -15.18 0.39
C PRO A 160 17.23 -14.70 0.85
N GLU A 161 17.39 -14.42 2.13
CA GLU A 161 18.62 -13.95 2.79
C GLU A 161 19.15 -12.59 2.31
N LYS A 162 18.54 -11.99 1.28
CA LYS A 162 18.96 -10.68 0.72
C LYS A 162 17.91 -9.59 0.85
N GLY A 163 16.64 -9.97 1.08
CA GLY A 163 15.53 -9.02 1.12
C GLY A 163 15.19 -8.44 -0.25
N ILE A 164 14.80 -7.18 -0.31
CA ILE A 164 14.47 -6.50 -1.57
C ILE A 164 15.75 -6.22 -2.36
N THR A 165 15.87 -6.83 -3.53
CA THR A 165 17.03 -6.70 -4.42
C THR A 165 16.76 -5.81 -5.64
N LEU A 166 15.49 -5.58 -5.97
CA LEU A 166 15.07 -4.69 -7.05
C LEU A 166 13.79 -3.95 -6.64
N GLN A 167 13.72 -2.68 -6.97
CA GLN A 167 12.52 -1.87 -6.89
C GLN A 167 12.34 -1.15 -8.21
N ALA A 168 11.14 -1.20 -8.79
CA ALA A 168 10.83 -0.55 -10.04
C ALA A 168 9.36 -0.12 -10.10
N PRO A 169 9.01 0.93 -10.86
CA PRO A 169 7.64 1.22 -11.19
C PRO A 169 7.15 0.27 -12.30
N VAL A 170 5.89 -0.15 -12.19
CA VAL A 170 5.14 -0.75 -13.29
C VAL A 170 4.18 0.30 -13.80
N PHE A 171 4.41 0.81 -14.99
CA PHE A 171 3.53 1.80 -15.61
C PHE A 171 2.24 1.13 -16.09
N CYS A 172 1.11 1.73 -15.73
CA CYS A 172 -0.23 1.20 -15.99
C CYS A 172 -0.88 1.82 -17.22
N MET A 173 -0.34 2.93 -17.71
CA MET A 173 -0.79 3.63 -18.94
C MET A 173 0.40 4.22 -19.67
N ASP A 174 0.25 4.35 -21.01
CA ASP A 174 1.21 5.09 -21.83
C ASP A 174 1.09 6.60 -21.57
N ARG A 175 2.22 7.26 -21.40
CA ARG A 175 2.27 8.71 -21.18
C ARG A 175 1.53 9.52 -22.25
N LYS A 176 1.47 9.02 -23.50
CA LYS A 176 0.82 9.67 -24.64
C LYS A 176 -0.72 9.52 -24.67
N LYS A 177 -1.27 8.63 -23.85
CA LYS A 177 -2.72 8.34 -23.81
C LYS A 177 -3.44 9.05 -22.67
N GLU A 178 -2.73 9.75 -21.81
CA GLU A 178 -3.33 10.60 -20.80
C GLU A 178 -3.81 11.87 -21.50
N GLY A 179 -5.10 11.90 -21.80
CA GLY A 179 -5.75 13.04 -22.41
C GLY A 179 -5.99 14.15 -21.36
N TRP A 180 -5.09 15.06 -21.31
CA TRP A 180 -5.25 16.40 -20.73
C TRP A 180 -4.75 17.41 -21.73
#